data_26d5f4ee4e13f266be5285166c3bfe45
#
_entry.id   26d5f4ee4e13f266be5285166c3bfe45
#
_cell.length_a   1.000
_cell.length_b   1.000
_cell.length_c   1.000
_cell.angle_alpha   90.00
_cell.angle_beta   90.00
_cell.angle_gamma   90.00
#
_symmetry.space_group_name_H-M   'P 1'
#
loop_
_entity.id
_entity.type
_entity.pdbx_description
1 polymer ?
#
loop_
_entity_poly.entity_id
_entity_poly.type
_entity_poly.pdbx_seq_one_letter_code
_entity_poly.pdbx_strand_id
1 'polypeptide(L)'
;MKRANLSWDKLLPLSGLSIDEKDRYLKLFIDRIESQEELGADELFKDSLRTLEKLRANGNKLYLLSLRRNANALDWQIEHLGIRHLFEKILSGHSDTKEGTLLKKADIVRQTVDNPSEVVIIGDTEADVAAAQQLGATSIALLSGIRNKEFLSAMHPNYLVDGIGDVNNIKL
;
A
#
# COMPACT_ATOMS: atom_id res chain seq x y z
N MET A 1 17.71 -0.43 -0.53
CA MET A 1 17.66 0.81 -1.32
C MET A 1 16.23 1.07 -1.73
N LYS A 2 15.62 2.17 -1.27
CA LYS A 2 14.22 2.51 -1.59
C LYS A 2 14.11 2.90 -3.07
N ARG A 3 13.07 2.42 -3.77
CA ARG A 3 12.93 2.60 -5.21
C ARG A 3 12.40 3.99 -5.57
N ALA A 4 13.06 4.67 -6.49
CA ALA A 4 12.56 5.89 -7.15
C ALA A 4 11.72 5.53 -8.38
N ASN A 5 10.66 4.74 -8.20
CA ASN A 5 9.74 4.31 -9.27
C ASN A 5 10.44 3.72 -10.52
N LEU A 6 11.39 2.84 -10.31
CA LEU A 6 11.97 2.11 -11.43
C LEU A 6 11.05 0.94 -11.80
N SER A 7 10.53 0.95 -13.02
CA SER A 7 9.79 -0.18 -13.59
C SER A 7 10.70 -1.41 -13.75
N TRP A 8 10.10 -2.59 -13.87
CA TRP A 8 10.85 -3.82 -14.15
C TRP A 8 11.68 -3.71 -15.43
N ASP A 9 11.21 -3.02 -16.47
CA ASP A 9 11.95 -2.77 -17.71
C ASP A 9 13.26 -2.02 -17.49
N LYS A 10 13.32 -1.17 -16.45
CA LYS A 10 14.54 -0.44 -16.07
C LYS A 10 15.40 -1.20 -15.06
N LEU A 11 14.80 -2.02 -14.22
CA LEU A 11 15.50 -2.79 -13.16
C LEU A 11 16.15 -4.05 -13.73
N LEU A 12 15.42 -4.81 -14.56
CA LEU A 12 15.90 -6.09 -15.08
C LEU A 12 17.17 -5.99 -15.94
N PRO A 13 17.36 -4.97 -16.79
CA PRO A 13 18.63 -4.80 -17.49
C PRO A 13 19.83 -4.69 -16.57
N LEU A 14 19.66 -4.14 -15.36
CA LEU A 14 20.73 -3.98 -14.37
C LEU A 14 21.08 -5.30 -13.66
N SER A 15 20.27 -6.35 -13.81
CA SER A 15 20.48 -7.64 -13.16
C SER A 15 21.51 -8.52 -13.87
N GLY A 16 21.89 -8.21 -15.11
CA GLY A 16 22.74 -9.06 -15.94
C GLY A 16 22.05 -10.31 -16.52
N LEU A 17 20.75 -10.50 -16.27
CA LEU A 17 19.99 -11.64 -16.79
C LEU A 17 19.70 -11.51 -18.28
N SER A 18 19.69 -12.61 -19.00
CA SER A 18 19.16 -12.71 -20.37
C SER A 18 17.65 -12.45 -20.42
N ILE A 19 17.09 -12.27 -21.61
CA ILE A 19 15.64 -12.03 -21.78
C ILE A 19 14.83 -13.19 -21.21
N ASP A 20 15.17 -14.44 -21.57
CA ASP A 20 14.45 -15.63 -21.11
C ASP A 20 14.54 -15.81 -19.58
N GLU A 21 15.70 -15.52 -19.00
CA GLU A 21 15.88 -15.54 -17.55
C GLU A 21 15.06 -14.46 -16.84
N LYS A 22 14.90 -13.29 -17.45
CA LYS A 22 14.03 -12.23 -16.91
C LYS A 22 12.57 -12.66 -16.87
N ASP A 23 12.05 -13.23 -17.94
CA ASP A 23 10.66 -13.71 -18.02
C ASP A 23 10.41 -14.81 -17.01
N ARG A 24 11.33 -15.76 -16.90
CA ARG A 24 11.28 -16.84 -15.89
C ARG A 24 11.33 -16.27 -14.48
N TYR A 25 12.21 -15.30 -14.22
CA TYR A 25 12.31 -14.64 -12.92
C TYR A 25 11.01 -13.93 -12.54
N LEU A 26 10.44 -13.12 -13.46
CA LEU A 26 9.20 -12.41 -13.21
C LEU A 26 8.04 -13.36 -12.92
N LYS A 27 7.92 -14.45 -13.67
CA LYS A 27 6.90 -15.48 -13.43
C LYS A 27 7.06 -16.08 -12.03
N LEU A 28 8.25 -16.55 -11.69
CA LEU A 28 8.53 -17.11 -10.36
C LEU A 28 8.29 -16.10 -9.23
N PHE A 29 8.68 -14.84 -9.45
CA PHE A 29 8.47 -13.77 -8.47
C PHE A 29 6.99 -13.52 -8.22
N ILE A 30 6.18 -13.44 -9.31
CA ILE A 30 4.73 -13.22 -9.21
C ILE A 30 4.06 -14.41 -8.51
N ASP A 31 4.45 -15.65 -8.85
CA ASP A 31 3.86 -16.86 -8.28
C ASP A 31 4.18 -17.01 -6.78
N ARG A 32 5.36 -16.54 -6.34
CA ARG A 32 5.83 -16.73 -4.96
C ARG A 32 5.51 -15.57 -4.02
N ILE A 33 5.52 -14.32 -4.51
CA ILE A 33 5.45 -13.12 -3.64
C ILE A 33 4.17 -13.07 -2.77
N GLU A 34 3.12 -13.79 -3.15
CA GLU A 34 1.87 -13.91 -2.41
C GLU A 34 1.65 -15.34 -1.86
N SER A 35 2.70 -16.18 -1.80
CA SER A 35 2.62 -17.47 -1.12
C SER A 35 2.58 -17.29 0.40
N GLN A 36 1.96 -18.22 1.11
CA GLN A 36 1.92 -18.19 2.59
C GLN A 36 3.33 -18.27 3.21
N GLU A 37 4.28 -18.95 2.54
CA GLU A 37 5.67 -19.02 2.98
C GLU A 37 6.32 -17.63 3.02
N GLU A 38 6.19 -16.86 1.94
CA GLU A 38 6.78 -15.51 1.85
C GLU A 38 6.01 -14.51 2.72
N LEU A 39 4.67 -14.59 2.73
CA LEU A 39 3.82 -13.72 3.54
C LEU A 39 3.95 -13.97 5.05
N GLY A 40 4.27 -15.22 5.44
CA GLY A 40 4.48 -15.60 6.84
C GLY A 40 5.78 -15.05 7.44
N ALA A 41 6.71 -14.59 6.58
CA ALA A 41 7.93 -13.91 7.01
C ALA A 41 7.75 -12.38 7.18
N ASP A 42 6.60 -11.83 6.78
CA ASP A 42 6.32 -10.41 6.95
C ASP A 42 6.03 -10.08 8.42
N GLU A 43 6.52 -8.94 8.87
CA GLU A 43 6.30 -8.41 10.20
C GLU A 43 5.69 -7.00 10.13
N LEU A 44 4.95 -6.62 11.17
CA LEU A 44 4.47 -5.26 11.32
C LEU A 44 5.63 -4.29 11.54
N PHE A 45 5.60 -3.15 10.86
CA PHE A 45 6.49 -2.06 11.22
C PHE A 45 6.30 -1.66 12.69
N LYS A 46 7.37 -1.17 13.30
CA LYS A 46 7.31 -0.62 14.65
C LYS A 46 6.16 0.39 14.77
N ASP A 47 5.47 0.35 15.88
CA ASP A 47 4.33 1.20 16.21
C ASP A 47 3.06 0.99 15.37
N SER A 48 3.03 0.06 14.40
CA SER A 48 1.84 -0.18 13.57
C SER A 48 0.62 -0.58 14.39
N LEU A 49 0.73 -1.62 15.21
CA LEU A 49 -0.37 -2.10 16.03
C LEU A 49 -0.91 -1.00 16.95
N ARG A 50 -0.03 -0.37 17.71
CA ARG A 50 -0.40 0.72 18.64
C ARG A 50 -1.07 1.90 17.92
N THR A 51 -0.61 2.23 16.71
CA THR A 51 -1.20 3.33 15.94
C THR A 51 -2.60 2.99 15.47
N LEU A 52 -2.81 1.79 14.93
CA LEU A 52 -4.11 1.33 14.46
C LEU A 52 -5.11 1.25 15.62
N GLU A 53 -4.71 0.71 16.76
CA GLU A 53 -5.53 0.65 17.99
C GLU A 53 -5.94 2.05 18.45
N LYS A 54 -5.01 3.01 18.47
CA LYS A 54 -5.28 4.39 18.85
C LYS A 54 -6.23 5.09 17.87
N LEU A 55 -6.06 4.88 16.57
CA LEU A 55 -6.97 5.42 15.56
C LEU A 55 -8.39 4.89 15.78
N ARG A 56 -8.56 3.58 16.03
CA ARG A 56 -9.87 3.01 16.36
C ARG A 56 -10.44 3.56 17.66
N ALA A 57 -9.64 3.66 18.71
CA ALA A 57 -10.07 4.21 20.00
C ALA A 57 -10.55 5.67 19.89
N ASN A 58 -10.03 6.42 18.92
CA ASN A 58 -10.48 7.77 18.59
C ASN A 58 -11.76 7.81 17.73
N GLY A 59 -12.41 6.66 17.48
CA GLY A 59 -13.67 6.57 16.74
C GLY A 59 -13.51 6.44 15.21
N ASN A 60 -12.28 6.32 14.69
CA ASN A 60 -12.08 6.14 13.26
C ASN A 60 -12.46 4.74 12.80
N LYS A 61 -13.13 4.63 11.67
CA LYS A 61 -13.32 3.37 10.94
C LYS A 61 -12.09 3.11 10.07
N LEU A 62 -11.44 1.97 10.25
CA LEU A 62 -10.27 1.60 9.49
C LEU A 62 -10.63 0.62 8.38
N TYR A 63 -10.10 0.87 7.19
CA TYR A 63 -10.22 0.01 6.02
C TYR A 63 -8.82 -0.32 5.53
N LEU A 64 -8.54 -1.60 5.27
CA LEU A 64 -7.29 -1.98 4.62
C LEU A 64 -7.56 -2.15 3.12
N LEU A 65 -6.82 -1.41 2.30
CA LEU A 65 -6.92 -1.48 0.84
C LEU A 65 -5.59 -1.93 0.24
N SER A 66 -5.59 -3.09 -0.39
CA SER A 66 -4.43 -3.66 -1.08
C SER A 66 -4.75 -3.97 -2.54
N LEU A 67 -3.76 -3.81 -3.41
CA LEU A 67 -3.86 -4.22 -4.82
C LEU A 67 -3.24 -5.60 -5.07
N ARG A 68 -3.11 -6.44 -4.05
CA ARG A 68 -2.69 -7.84 -4.19
C ARG A 68 -3.67 -8.60 -5.08
N ARG A 69 -3.13 -9.57 -5.84
CA ARG A 69 -3.90 -10.40 -6.78
C ARG A 69 -4.75 -11.44 -6.05
N ASN A 70 -4.18 -12.01 -4.97
CA ASN A 70 -4.80 -13.08 -4.22
C ASN A 70 -5.44 -12.53 -2.93
N ALA A 71 -6.77 -12.35 -2.96
CA ALA A 71 -7.53 -11.86 -1.81
C ALA A 71 -7.46 -12.82 -0.61
N ASN A 72 -7.45 -14.15 -0.85
CA ASN A 72 -7.36 -15.14 0.23
C ASN A 72 -5.98 -15.09 0.92
N ALA A 73 -4.91 -14.86 0.15
CA ALA A 73 -3.57 -14.70 0.71
C ALA A 73 -3.46 -13.42 1.55
N LEU A 74 -4.12 -12.34 1.13
CA LEU A 74 -4.22 -11.10 1.91
C LEU A 74 -4.97 -11.34 3.22
N ASP A 75 -6.14 -11.96 3.19
CA ASP A 75 -6.93 -12.25 4.39
C ASP A 75 -6.13 -13.12 5.37
N TRP A 76 -5.50 -14.19 4.86
CA TRP A 76 -4.63 -15.04 5.67
C TRP A 76 -3.50 -14.24 6.34
N GLN A 77 -2.82 -13.36 5.59
CA GLN A 77 -1.73 -12.55 6.12
C GLN A 77 -2.21 -11.61 7.24
N ILE A 78 -3.34 -10.94 7.05
CA ILE A 78 -3.88 -10.00 8.04
C ILE A 78 -4.32 -10.70 9.33
N GLU A 79 -4.85 -11.93 9.23
CA GLU A 79 -5.11 -12.80 10.39
C GLU A 79 -3.80 -13.24 11.05
N HIS A 80 -2.81 -13.69 10.28
CA HIS A 80 -1.50 -14.13 10.77
C HIS A 80 -0.77 -13.00 11.54
N LEU A 81 -0.85 -11.76 11.05
CA LEU A 81 -0.32 -10.57 11.72
C LEU A 81 -1.15 -10.12 12.93
N GLY A 82 -2.29 -10.75 13.21
CA GLY A 82 -3.15 -10.47 14.36
C GLY A 82 -3.88 -9.13 14.31
N ILE A 83 -3.98 -8.48 13.15
CA ILE A 83 -4.57 -7.13 13.01
C ILE A 83 -5.93 -7.10 12.32
N ARG A 84 -6.49 -8.26 11.92
CA ARG A 84 -7.78 -8.34 11.20
C ARG A 84 -8.91 -7.63 11.95
N HIS A 85 -8.97 -7.77 13.26
CA HIS A 85 -9.98 -7.22 14.12
C HIS A 85 -10.01 -5.68 14.19
N LEU A 86 -8.96 -5.02 13.72
CA LEU A 86 -8.84 -3.56 13.69
C LEU A 86 -9.55 -2.93 12.48
N PHE A 87 -9.87 -3.70 11.46
CA PHE A 87 -10.44 -3.20 10.21
C PHE A 87 -11.91 -3.57 10.05
N GLU A 88 -12.72 -2.60 9.63
CA GLU A 88 -14.13 -2.82 9.26
C GLU A 88 -14.22 -3.73 8.03
N LYS A 89 -13.36 -3.48 7.03
CA LYS A 89 -13.27 -4.27 5.79
C LYS A 89 -11.83 -4.39 5.33
N ILE A 90 -11.52 -5.54 4.73
CA ILE A 90 -10.32 -5.76 3.93
C ILE A 90 -10.76 -5.67 2.46
N LEU A 91 -10.17 -4.75 1.72
CA LEU A 91 -10.50 -4.45 0.33
C LEU A 91 -9.32 -4.86 -0.54
N SER A 92 -9.59 -5.67 -1.57
CA SER A 92 -8.59 -6.08 -2.54
C SER A 92 -8.97 -5.60 -3.93
N GLY A 93 -7.97 -5.28 -4.71
CA GLY A 93 -8.15 -4.92 -6.11
C GLY A 93 -6.85 -5.08 -6.85
N HIS A 94 -6.96 -5.56 -8.08
CA HIS A 94 -5.82 -5.79 -8.95
C HIS A 94 -5.99 -5.05 -10.27
N SER A 95 -4.88 -4.55 -10.81
CA SER A 95 -4.81 -4.00 -12.16
C SER A 95 -3.46 -4.37 -12.79
N ASP A 96 -3.49 -4.65 -14.07
CA ASP A 96 -2.30 -5.03 -14.82
C ASP A 96 -1.48 -3.82 -15.30
N THR A 97 -2.08 -2.63 -15.31
CA THR A 97 -1.40 -1.39 -15.74
C THR A 97 -1.21 -0.43 -14.57
N LYS A 98 -0.19 0.43 -14.68
CA LYS A 98 0.09 1.46 -13.68
C LYS A 98 -1.09 2.43 -13.54
N GLU A 99 -1.61 2.91 -14.64
CA GLU A 99 -2.73 3.84 -14.68
C GLU A 99 -4.00 3.19 -14.12
N GLY A 100 -4.29 1.95 -14.50
CA GLY A 100 -5.39 1.18 -13.96
C GLY A 100 -5.26 0.89 -12.47
N THR A 101 -4.04 0.69 -11.97
CA THR A 101 -3.79 0.52 -10.54
C THR A 101 -4.17 1.78 -9.75
N LEU A 102 -3.76 2.95 -10.21
CA LEU A 102 -4.09 4.23 -9.57
C LEU A 102 -5.60 4.47 -9.51
N LEU A 103 -6.27 4.33 -10.64
CA LEU A 103 -7.72 4.51 -10.74
C LEU A 103 -8.47 3.51 -9.86
N LYS A 104 -8.03 2.26 -9.83
CA LYS A 104 -8.73 1.21 -9.09
C LYS A 104 -8.79 1.46 -7.58
N LYS A 105 -7.75 2.02 -6.96
CA LYS A 105 -7.80 2.40 -5.54
C LYS A 105 -8.90 3.42 -5.27
N ALA A 106 -8.96 4.49 -6.05
CA ALA A 106 -9.99 5.52 -5.91
C ALA A 106 -11.40 4.96 -6.14
N ASP A 107 -11.59 4.08 -7.13
CA ASP A 107 -12.89 3.47 -7.42
C ASP A 107 -13.35 2.54 -6.30
N ILE A 108 -12.47 1.76 -5.71
CA ILE A 108 -12.78 0.91 -4.55
C ILE A 108 -13.22 1.77 -3.37
N VAL A 109 -12.52 2.88 -3.10
CA VAL A 109 -12.90 3.79 -2.02
C VAL A 109 -14.28 4.40 -2.28
N ARG A 110 -14.57 4.91 -3.50
CA ARG A 110 -15.89 5.46 -3.86
C ARG A 110 -17.04 4.47 -3.68
N GLN A 111 -16.78 3.19 -3.92
CA GLN A 111 -17.79 2.12 -3.75
C GLN A 111 -17.94 1.68 -2.29
N THR A 112 -17.02 2.06 -1.41
CA THR A 112 -16.96 1.56 -0.04
C THR A 112 -17.48 2.54 0.99
N VAL A 113 -17.28 3.84 0.77
CA VAL A 113 -17.62 4.90 1.73
C VAL A 113 -18.56 5.92 1.10
N ASP A 114 -19.44 6.51 1.91
CA ASP A 114 -20.44 7.47 1.44
C ASP A 114 -19.79 8.81 1.05
N ASN A 115 -18.81 9.26 1.83
CA ASN A 115 -18.11 10.55 1.63
C ASN A 115 -16.62 10.33 1.34
N PRO A 116 -16.23 10.01 0.10
CA PRO A 116 -14.84 9.72 -0.24
C PRO A 116 -13.86 10.88 0.00
N SER A 117 -14.32 12.13 -0.04
CA SER A 117 -13.50 13.32 0.23
C SER A 117 -13.13 13.51 1.71
N GLU A 118 -13.88 12.88 2.62
CA GLU A 118 -13.64 12.97 4.07
C GLU A 118 -12.69 11.87 4.58
N VAL A 119 -12.25 10.96 3.69
CA VAL A 119 -11.32 9.91 4.10
C VAL A 119 -9.88 10.41 4.15
N VAL A 120 -9.07 9.70 4.94
CA VAL A 120 -7.62 9.86 4.95
C VAL A 120 -7.00 8.61 4.35
N ILE A 121 -6.23 8.76 3.29
CA ILE A 121 -5.50 7.65 2.66
C ILE A 121 -4.06 7.67 3.13
N ILE A 122 -3.65 6.61 3.80
CA ILE A 122 -2.31 6.42 4.35
C ILE A 122 -1.61 5.32 3.54
N GLY A 123 -0.46 5.61 2.97
CA GLY A 123 0.28 4.62 2.20
C GLY A 123 1.68 5.08 1.82
N ASP A 124 2.42 4.22 1.13
CA ASP A 124 3.84 4.40 0.84
C ASP A 124 4.14 4.48 -0.67
N THR A 125 3.10 4.60 -1.48
CA THR A 125 3.23 4.59 -2.95
C THR A 125 2.51 5.76 -3.62
N GLU A 126 2.89 5.99 -4.88
CA GLU A 126 2.19 6.93 -5.77
C GLU A 126 0.71 6.60 -5.95
N ALA A 127 0.34 5.32 -5.85
CA ALA A 127 -1.05 4.88 -5.98
C ALA A 127 -1.93 5.41 -4.84
N ASP A 128 -1.39 5.52 -3.64
CA ASP A 128 -2.09 6.03 -2.46
C ASP A 128 -2.32 7.54 -2.57
N VAL A 129 -1.27 8.28 -2.91
CA VAL A 129 -1.35 9.73 -3.09
C VAL A 129 -2.29 10.10 -4.24
N ALA A 130 -2.15 9.43 -5.39
CA ALA A 130 -3.00 9.69 -6.55
C ALA A 130 -4.48 9.35 -6.27
N ALA A 131 -4.76 8.27 -5.54
CA ALA A 131 -6.12 7.93 -5.14
C ALA A 131 -6.73 9.01 -4.25
N ALA A 132 -5.99 9.52 -3.26
CA ALA A 132 -6.44 10.62 -2.41
C ALA A 132 -6.75 11.88 -3.24
N GLN A 133 -5.84 12.28 -4.14
CA GLN A 133 -6.04 13.43 -5.02
C GLN A 133 -7.28 13.31 -5.90
N GLN A 134 -7.53 12.14 -6.50
CA GLN A 134 -8.72 11.88 -7.32
C GLN A 134 -10.03 11.94 -6.54
N LEU A 135 -9.97 11.71 -5.23
CA LEU A 135 -11.12 11.72 -4.33
C LEU A 135 -11.34 13.08 -3.66
N GLY A 136 -10.38 14.00 -3.76
CA GLY A 136 -10.36 15.19 -2.93
C GLY A 136 -10.11 14.89 -1.45
N ALA A 137 -9.53 13.73 -1.15
CA ALA A 137 -9.27 13.20 0.17
C ALA A 137 -7.89 13.63 0.69
N THR A 138 -7.66 13.48 2.00
CA THR A 138 -6.36 13.74 2.59
C THR A 138 -5.41 12.57 2.36
N SER A 139 -4.18 12.86 1.91
CA SER A 139 -3.10 11.88 1.74
C SER A 139 -2.02 12.00 2.80
N ILE A 140 -1.62 10.88 3.39
CA ILE A 140 -0.44 10.78 4.28
C ILE A 140 0.51 9.76 3.65
N ALA A 141 1.65 10.23 3.14
CA ALA A 141 2.66 9.38 2.54
C ALA A 141 3.70 8.94 3.57
N LEU A 142 3.99 7.64 3.62
CA LEU A 142 4.90 7.03 4.58
C LEU A 142 6.27 6.75 3.94
N LEU A 143 7.35 7.26 4.55
CA LEU A 143 8.73 7.02 4.13
C LEU A 143 9.28 5.66 4.59
N SER A 144 8.58 4.96 5.48
CA SER A 144 8.97 3.60 5.90
C SER A 144 8.83 2.55 4.80
N GLY A 145 7.99 2.81 3.78
CA GLY A 145 7.70 1.88 2.70
C GLY A 145 8.72 1.84 1.56
N ILE A 146 8.25 1.50 0.36
CA ILE A 146 9.12 1.16 -0.80
C ILE A 146 9.61 2.37 -1.59
N ARG A 147 8.95 3.54 -1.49
CA ARG A 147 9.35 4.74 -2.24
C ARG A 147 10.31 5.62 -1.43
N ASN A 148 11.18 6.34 -2.13
CA ASN A 148 12.05 7.33 -1.49
C ASN A 148 11.34 8.68 -1.30
N LYS A 149 11.98 9.55 -0.50
CA LYS A 149 11.44 10.85 -0.14
C LYS A 149 11.25 11.76 -1.35
N GLU A 150 12.23 11.81 -2.25
CA GLU A 150 12.23 12.66 -3.43
C GLU A 150 11.04 12.31 -4.32
N PHE A 151 10.78 11.01 -4.53
CA PHE A 151 9.69 10.55 -5.36
C PHE A 151 8.32 10.85 -4.74
N LEU A 152 8.12 10.57 -3.45
CA LEU A 152 6.84 10.85 -2.78
C LEU A 152 6.59 12.34 -2.63
N SER A 153 7.62 13.17 -2.37
CA SER A 153 7.47 14.62 -2.32
C SER A 153 7.01 15.20 -3.67
N ALA A 154 7.51 14.67 -4.78
CA ALA A 154 7.09 15.09 -6.12
C ALA A 154 5.62 14.75 -6.46
N MET A 155 4.98 13.87 -5.68
CA MET A 155 3.55 13.56 -5.79
C MET A 155 2.66 14.54 -5.02
N HIS A 156 3.26 15.48 -4.27
CA HIS A 156 2.55 16.49 -3.47
C HIS A 156 1.50 15.91 -2.51
N PRO A 157 1.85 14.96 -1.63
CA PRO A 157 0.92 14.50 -0.60
C PRO A 157 0.61 15.62 0.38
N ASN A 158 -0.55 15.58 1.06
CA ASN A 158 -0.88 16.54 2.12
C ASN A 158 0.09 16.46 3.29
N TYR A 159 0.51 15.23 3.63
CA TYR A 159 1.51 14.98 4.67
C TYR A 159 2.52 13.94 4.20
N LEU A 160 3.76 14.13 4.59
CA LEU A 160 4.87 13.18 4.36
C LEU A 160 5.56 12.94 5.69
N VAL A 161 5.52 11.70 6.18
CA VAL A 161 6.01 11.32 7.51
C VAL A 161 6.95 10.12 7.44
N ASP A 162 7.79 9.93 8.45
CA ASP A 162 8.78 8.86 8.46
C ASP A 162 8.14 7.47 8.57
N GLY A 163 7.08 7.33 9.37
CA GLY A 163 6.40 6.05 9.57
C GLY A 163 4.98 6.18 10.09
N ILE A 164 4.32 5.03 10.23
CA ILE A 164 2.91 4.97 10.66
C ILE A 164 2.70 5.57 12.06
N GLY A 165 3.71 5.50 12.96
CA GLY A 165 3.63 6.07 14.30
C GLY A 165 3.40 7.58 14.33
N ASP A 166 3.89 8.29 13.31
CA ASP A 166 3.80 9.74 13.20
C ASP A 166 2.40 10.24 12.84
N VAL A 167 1.56 9.36 12.28
CA VAL A 167 0.17 9.68 11.90
C VAL A 167 -0.63 10.21 13.10
N ASN A 168 -0.38 9.70 14.29
CA ASN A 168 -1.04 10.14 15.51
C ASN A 168 -0.72 11.58 15.93
N ASN A 169 0.29 12.21 15.33
CA ASN A 169 0.72 13.56 15.62
C ASN A 169 0.12 14.59 14.63
N ILE A 170 -0.55 14.11 13.59
CA ILE A 170 -1.20 14.94 12.58
C ILE A 170 -2.58 15.36 13.11
N LYS A 171 -2.85 16.66 13.09
CA LYS A 171 -4.18 17.20 13.34
C LYS A 171 -4.93 17.21 12.00
N LEU A 172 -5.87 16.29 11.86
CA LEU A 172 -6.74 16.15 10.69
C LEU A 172 -8.02 16.93 10.92
#